data_9c20ccba66bc522b1c06ba45b8d90aa0
#
_entry.id   9c20ccba66bc522b1c06ba45b8d90aa0
#
_cell.length_a   1.000
_cell.length_b   1.000
_cell.length_c   1.000
_cell.angle_alpha   90.00
_cell.angle_beta   90.00
_cell.angle_gamma   90.00
#
_symmetry.space_group_name_H-M   'P 1'
#
loop_
_entity.id
_entity.type
_entity.pdbx_description
1 polymer ?
#
loop_
_entity_poly.entity_id
_entity_poly.type
_entity_poly.pdbx_seq_one_letter_code
_entity_poly.pdbx_strand_id
1 'polypeptide(L)'
;GVKISRITSLADDIALNLAVADVRMEAPIPGKPAVGIEVPNHKKTAVSIRSIFESQSFLRMTSPLGIALGKDIAGVAQVTDLCKMPHLLIAGSTGSGKSVCVNSIIMSLLFRSSPEDVKLLLIDPKVVELAEYNGIPHLLMPVVTEPRKAAGALGSAVQEMERRYRLFAENNVRDIKSFNKLAAEQPELEKMPYIAIIIDELADLMMVVGKDVEDSICRIAQKARAAGMHLIVATQRPSVDVITGLIKANIPSRIAFAVSSQVDSRTILDGAGAEKLLGQGDMLFMPVGAPKPTRIQGTFVRDEEISRVLDFIKSSATVQYDEAMIEAMEKHAI
;
A
#
# COMPACT_ATOMS: atom_id res chain seq x y z
N GLY A 1 -0.66 35.77 23.45
CA GLY A 1 -1.32 34.52 23.05
C GLY A 1 -0.79 33.31 23.81
N VAL A 2 -1.55 32.23 23.86
CA VAL A 2 -1.12 30.99 24.49
C VAL A 2 -0.24 30.21 23.52
N LYS A 3 0.90 29.69 24.00
CA LYS A 3 1.78 28.84 23.18
C LYS A 3 1.12 27.50 22.90
N ILE A 4 1.28 26.99 21.66
CA ILE A 4 0.76 25.69 21.25
C ILE A 4 1.25 24.57 22.18
N SER A 5 2.51 24.60 22.61
CA SER A 5 3.08 23.62 23.53
C SER A 5 2.32 23.51 24.86
N ARG A 6 1.73 24.61 25.33
CA ARG A 6 0.89 24.59 26.53
C ARG A 6 -0.41 23.83 26.34
N ILE A 7 -0.97 23.87 25.13
CA ILE A 7 -2.20 23.16 24.79
C ILE A 7 -1.88 21.69 24.59
N THR A 8 -0.84 21.37 23.81
CA THR A 8 -0.48 19.97 23.50
C THR A 8 -0.01 19.20 24.75
N SER A 9 0.57 19.87 25.73
CA SER A 9 0.96 19.25 27.00
C SER A 9 -0.22 18.81 27.86
N LEU A 10 -1.43 19.27 27.56
CA LEU A 10 -2.65 18.91 28.27
C LEU A 10 -3.35 17.66 27.75
N ALA A 11 -2.76 16.95 26.78
CA ALA A 11 -3.38 15.79 26.14
C ALA A 11 -3.82 14.73 27.15
N ASP A 12 -2.94 14.39 28.11
CA ASP A 12 -3.25 13.36 29.13
C ASP A 12 -4.36 13.84 30.06
N ASP A 13 -4.37 15.10 30.46
CA ASP A 13 -5.41 15.69 31.32
C ASP A 13 -6.77 15.68 30.60
N ILE A 14 -6.81 16.00 29.33
CA ILE A 14 -8.02 15.99 28.52
C ILE A 14 -8.53 14.54 28.38
N ALA A 15 -7.66 13.59 28.12
CA ALA A 15 -8.02 12.18 28.01
C ALA A 15 -8.64 11.67 29.33
N LEU A 16 -8.04 12.02 30.47
CA LEU A 16 -8.56 11.66 31.79
C LEU A 16 -9.95 12.23 32.03
N ASN A 17 -10.13 13.53 31.74
CA ASN A 17 -11.43 14.21 31.94
C ASN A 17 -12.54 13.67 31.02
N LEU A 18 -12.20 13.18 29.84
CA LEU A 18 -13.15 12.62 28.87
C LEU A 18 -13.30 11.10 29.00
N ALA A 19 -12.61 10.48 29.96
CA ALA A 19 -12.62 9.02 30.21
C ALA A 19 -12.26 8.21 28.95
N VAL A 20 -11.23 8.64 28.22
CA VAL A 20 -10.68 7.94 27.06
C VAL A 20 -9.21 7.61 27.30
N ALA A 21 -8.69 6.59 26.60
CA ALA A 21 -7.32 6.13 26.80
C ALA A 21 -6.28 7.17 26.36
N ASP A 22 -6.55 7.87 25.27
CA ASP A 22 -5.65 8.86 24.71
C ASP A 22 -6.40 9.84 23.80
N VAL A 23 -5.83 11.02 23.57
CA VAL A 23 -6.31 11.98 22.58
C VAL A 23 -5.15 12.38 21.69
N ARG A 24 -5.42 12.60 20.40
CA ARG A 24 -4.44 13.13 19.44
C ARG A 24 -4.75 14.60 19.19
N MET A 25 -3.70 15.42 19.20
CA MET A 25 -3.82 16.83 18.90
C MET A 25 -3.17 17.15 17.55
N GLU A 26 -3.88 17.96 16.75
CA GLU A 26 -3.39 18.50 15.51
C GLU A 26 -3.29 20.03 15.66
N ALA A 27 -2.08 20.54 15.66
CA ALA A 27 -1.84 21.97 15.94
C ALA A 27 -0.85 22.57 14.95
N PRO A 28 -1.29 23.49 14.09
CA PRO A 28 -2.68 23.83 13.82
C PRO A 28 -3.39 22.85 12.90
N ILE A 29 -4.72 22.93 12.81
CA ILE A 29 -5.47 22.25 11.74
C ILE A 29 -5.04 22.89 10.42
N PRO A 30 -4.67 22.11 9.38
CA PRO A 30 -4.23 22.67 8.11
C PRO A 30 -5.24 23.68 7.52
N GLY A 31 -4.74 24.88 7.19
CA GLY A 31 -5.57 25.94 6.63
C GLY A 31 -6.46 26.69 7.63
N LYS A 32 -6.38 26.39 8.94
CA LYS A 32 -7.21 27.02 9.98
C LYS A 32 -6.38 27.52 11.15
N PRO A 33 -6.73 28.69 11.74
CA PRO A 33 -6.08 29.16 12.96
C PRO A 33 -6.68 28.48 14.21
N ALA A 34 -6.66 27.16 14.24
CA ALA A 34 -7.28 26.36 15.30
C ALA A 34 -6.47 25.11 15.61
N VAL A 35 -6.62 24.61 16.83
CA VAL A 35 -6.05 23.34 17.27
C VAL A 35 -7.17 22.30 17.24
N GLY A 36 -6.90 21.14 16.60
CA GLY A 36 -7.79 19.99 16.60
C GLY A 36 -7.48 19.06 17.76
N ILE A 37 -8.51 18.61 18.48
CA ILE A 37 -8.39 17.60 19.51
C ILE A 37 -9.24 16.42 19.06
N GLU A 38 -8.59 15.30 18.73
CA GLU A 38 -9.25 14.08 18.28
C GLU A 38 -9.53 13.18 19.47
N VAL A 39 -10.80 12.97 19.76
CA VAL A 39 -11.27 12.18 20.90
C VAL A 39 -11.89 10.89 20.37
N PRO A 40 -11.44 9.70 20.88
CA PRO A 40 -12.03 8.44 20.46
C PRO A 40 -13.53 8.36 20.80
N ASN A 41 -14.32 7.80 19.88
CA ASN A 41 -15.71 7.48 20.17
C ASN A 41 -15.81 6.34 21.18
N HIS A 42 -16.79 6.39 22.07
CA HIS A 42 -17.06 5.26 22.98
C HIS A 42 -17.60 4.05 22.21
N LYS A 43 -18.36 4.27 21.15
CA LYS A 43 -18.88 3.22 20.27
C LYS A 43 -18.23 3.36 18.90
N LYS A 44 -17.44 2.36 18.52
CA LYS A 44 -16.77 2.32 17.23
C LYS A 44 -17.67 1.72 16.16
N THR A 45 -17.65 2.28 14.96
CA THR A 45 -18.38 1.78 13.79
C THR A 45 -17.39 1.35 12.71
N ALA A 46 -17.55 0.13 12.22
CA ALA A 46 -16.73 -0.37 11.13
C ALA A 46 -17.06 0.36 9.81
N VAL A 47 -16.04 0.61 8.99
CA VAL A 47 -16.18 1.19 7.65
C VAL A 47 -16.13 0.05 6.63
N SER A 48 -17.26 -0.30 6.01
CA SER A 48 -17.27 -1.34 4.99
C SER A 48 -16.54 -0.87 3.73
N ILE A 49 -15.80 -1.77 3.08
CA ILE A 49 -15.13 -1.44 1.82
C ILE A 49 -16.16 -1.08 0.73
N ARG A 50 -17.33 -1.73 0.76
CA ARG A 50 -18.42 -1.44 -0.17
C ARG A 50 -18.87 0.02 -0.10
N SER A 51 -18.96 0.59 1.10
CA SER A 51 -19.38 1.98 1.25
C SER A 51 -18.43 2.96 0.56
N ILE A 52 -17.14 2.62 0.52
CA ILE A 52 -16.14 3.43 -0.19
C ILE A 52 -16.20 3.17 -1.70
N PHE A 53 -16.40 1.93 -2.14
CA PHE A 53 -16.57 1.62 -3.57
C PHE A 53 -17.79 2.34 -4.17
N GLU A 54 -18.84 2.52 -3.41
CA GLU A 54 -20.06 3.22 -3.83
C GLU A 54 -19.96 4.74 -3.68
N SER A 55 -18.91 5.27 -3.08
CA SER A 55 -18.70 6.71 -2.90
C SER A 55 -18.45 7.42 -4.22
N GLN A 56 -18.82 8.68 -4.30
CA GLN A 56 -18.57 9.54 -5.47
C GLN A 56 -17.08 9.65 -5.77
N SER A 57 -16.25 9.75 -4.75
CA SER A 57 -14.79 9.85 -4.90
C SER A 57 -14.21 8.63 -5.62
N PHE A 58 -14.67 7.43 -5.27
CA PHE A 58 -14.19 6.20 -5.89
C PHE A 58 -14.77 6.02 -7.31
N LEU A 59 -16.06 6.30 -7.48
CA LEU A 59 -16.73 6.15 -8.78
C LEU A 59 -16.19 7.10 -9.84
N ARG A 60 -15.78 8.30 -9.45
CA ARG A 60 -15.17 9.30 -10.37
C ARG A 60 -13.74 8.98 -10.75
N MET A 61 -13.09 8.10 -10.01
CA MET A 61 -11.71 7.74 -10.27
C MET A 61 -11.62 6.86 -11.52
N THR A 62 -10.85 7.29 -12.51
CA THR A 62 -10.68 6.57 -13.77
C THR A 62 -9.41 5.69 -13.79
N SER A 63 -8.53 5.87 -12.84
CA SER A 63 -7.28 5.11 -12.74
C SER A 63 -7.53 3.62 -12.51
N PRO A 64 -6.80 2.73 -13.19
CA PRO A 64 -6.87 1.29 -12.90
C PRO A 64 -6.30 0.91 -11.52
N LEU A 65 -5.55 1.81 -10.89
CA LEU A 65 -4.92 1.59 -9.59
C LEU A 65 -5.55 2.42 -8.47
N GLY A 66 -6.86 2.70 -8.57
CA GLY A 66 -7.62 3.34 -7.51
C GLY A 66 -7.80 2.44 -6.28
N ILE A 67 -7.62 3.01 -5.10
CA ILE A 67 -7.66 2.29 -3.82
C ILE A 67 -8.64 2.96 -2.87
N ALA A 68 -9.52 2.15 -2.26
CA ALA A 68 -10.40 2.55 -1.19
C ALA A 68 -9.64 2.52 0.14
N LEU A 69 -9.39 3.67 0.75
CA LEU A 69 -8.67 3.75 2.03
C LEU A 69 -9.61 3.64 3.23
N GLY A 70 -10.67 4.41 3.26
CA GLY A 70 -11.58 4.45 4.40
C GLY A 70 -12.33 5.76 4.51
N LYS A 71 -12.58 6.18 5.74
CA LYS A 71 -13.24 7.47 6.06
C LYS A 71 -12.38 8.30 6.99
N ASP A 72 -12.32 9.60 6.75
CA ASP A 72 -11.65 10.53 7.66
C ASP A 72 -12.50 10.82 8.91
N ILE A 73 -12.00 11.70 9.78
CA ILE A 73 -12.69 12.07 11.04
C ILE A 73 -14.04 12.76 10.81
N ALA A 74 -14.26 13.34 9.64
CA ALA A 74 -15.54 13.95 9.27
C ALA A 74 -16.52 12.97 8.59
N GLY A 75 -16.11 11.71 8.43
CA GLY A 75 -16.91 10.69 7.75
C GLY A 75 -16.84 10.75 6.23
N VAL A 76 -15.93 11.52 5.67
CA VAL A 76 -15.75 11.66 4.22
C VAL A 76 -14.91 10.49 3.68
N ALA A 77 -15.39 9.86 2.61
CA ALA A 77 -14.68 8.78 1.94
C ALA A 77 -13.30 9.24 1.44
N GLN A 78 -12.27 8.45 1.76
CA GLN A 78 -10.89 8.69 1.36
C GLN A 78 -10.44 7.59 0.41
N VAL A 79 -9.96 8.01 -0.75
CA VAL A 79 -9.45 7.14 -1.80
C VAL A 79 -8.09 7.65 -2.25
N THR A 80 -7.29 6.79 -2.85
CA THR A 80 -5.99 7.19 -3.41
C THR A 80 -5.72 6.46 -4.71
N ASP A 81 -4.71 6.91 -5.42
CA ASP A 81 -4.33 6.39 -6.73
C ASP A 81 -2.83 6.09 -6.73
N LEU A 82 -2.45 4.83 -6.90
CA LEU A 82 -1.05 4.42 -6.98
C LEU A 82 -0.31 5.04 -8.17
N CYS A 83 -1.01 5.41 -9.23
CA CYS A 83 -0.37 6.11 -10.36
C CYS A 83 0.17 7.49 -9.95
N LYS A 84 -0.47 8.13 -8.98
CA LYS A 84 -0.05 9.45 -8.44
C LYS A 84 0.88 9.34 -7.24
N MET A 85 0.79 8.24 -6.53
CA MET A 85 1.54 7.94 -5.30
C MET A 85 2.31 6.64 -5.53
N PRO A 86 3.32 6.62 -6.41
CA PRO A 86 3.75 5.41 -7.11
C PRO A 86 4.11 4.22 -6.23
N HIS A 87 4.60 4.48 -5.02
CA HIS A 87 5.00 3.42 -4.09
C HIS A 87 4.53 3.77 -2.69
N LEU A 88 4.18 2.76 -1.91
CA LEU A 88 3.58 2.92 -0.59
C LEU A 88 4.26 2.01 0.43
N LEU A 89 4.64 2.58 1.56
CA LEU A 89 5.11 1.86 2.73
C LEU A 89 4.01 1.81 3.80
N ILE A 90 3.69 0.62 4.28
CA ILE A 90 2.66 0.39 5.29
C ILE A 90 3.30 -0.29 6.51
N ALA A 91 3.17 0.30 7.68
CA ALA A 91 3.72 -0.31 8.88
C ALA A 91 2.82 -0.11 10.10
N GLY A 92 2.87 -1.06 11.01
CA GLY A 92 2.12 -1.04 12.27
C GLY A 92 2.29 -2.34 13.03
N SER A 93 1.96 -2.32 14.32
CA SER A 93 2.05 -3.49 15.18
C SER A 93 1.05 -4.57 14.78
N THR A 94 1.26 -5.79 15.26
CA THR A 94 0.32 -6.91 15.09
C THR A 94 -1.07 -6.53 15.62
N GLY A 95 -2.12 -6.80 14.85
CA GLY A 95 -3.50 -6.46 15.22
C GLY A 95 -3.89 -5.02 15.00
N SER A 96 -3.00 -4.18 14.41
CA SER A 96 -3.27 -2.76 14.18
C SER A 96 -4.16 -2.47 12.97
N GLY A 97 -4.34 -3.44 12.08
CA GLY A 97 -5.11 -3.30 10.84
C GLY A 97 -4.27 -3.35 9.57
N LYS A 98 -2.96 -3.58 9.66
CA LYS A 98 -2.07 -3.66 8.51
C LYS A 98 -2.50 -4.72 7.50
N SER A 99 -2.79 -5.93 7.96
CA SER A 99 -3.17 -7.04 7.08
C SER A 99 -4.53 -6.80 6.39
N VAL A 100 -5.48 -6.24 7.12
CA VAL A 100 -6.78 -5.84 6.54
C VAL A 100 -6.58 -4.78 5.46
N CYS A 101 -5.68 -3.82 5.69
CA CYS A 101 -5.35 -2.79 4.70
C CYS A 101 -4.76 -3.39 3.42
N VAL A 102 -3.82 -4.32 3.54
CA VAL A 102 -3.23 -5.00 2.38
C VAL A 102 -4.31 -5.73 1.58
N ASN A 103 -5.19 -6.47 2.25
CA ASN A 103 -6.33 -7.13 1.59
C ASN A 103 -7.28 -6.11 0.94
N SER A 104 -7.56 -4.99 1.60
CA SER A 104 -8.42 -3.93 1.04
C SER A 104 -7.82 -3.31 -0.22
N ILE A 105 -6.51 -3.15 -0.27
CA ILE A 105 -5.79 -2.67 -1.45
C ILE A 105 -5.96 -3.66 -2.61
N ILE A 106 -5.74 -4.95 -2.35
CA ILE A 106 -5.91 -5.98 -3.38
C ILE A 106 -7.35 -6.03 -3.85
N MET A 107 -8.32 -6.02 -2.94
CA MET A 107 -9.75 -5.99 -3.28
C MET A 107 -10.11 -4.77 -4.14
N SER A 108 -9.55 -3.61 -3.84
CA SER A 108 -9.76 -2.39 -4.65
C SER A 108 -9.29 -2.57 -6.09
N LEU A 109 -8.12 -3.17 -6.27
CA LEU A 109 -7.55 -3.44 -7.59
C LEU A 109 -8.39 -4.47 -8.35
N LEU A 110 -8.81 -5.55 -7.69
CA LEU A 110 -9.64 -6.59 -8.29
C LEU A 110 -11.06 -6.11 -8.63
N PHE A 111 -11.59 -5.20 -7.81
CA PHE A 111 -12.92 -4.63 -8.06
C PHE A 111 -12.95 -3.77 -9.33
N ARG A 112 -11.91 -3.02 -9.59
CA ARG A 112 -11.86 -2.04 -10.67
C ARG A 112 -11.27 -2.57 -11.96
N SER A 113 -10.31 -3.50 -11.89
CA SER A 113 -9.43 -3.79 -13.03
C SER A 113 -9.45 -5.25 -13.43
N SER A 114 -9.46 -5.49 -14.74
CA SER A 114 -9.28 -6.81 -15.33
C SER A 114 -7.79 -7.21 -15.34
N PRO A 115 -7.48 -8.50 -15.57
CA PRO A 115 -6.09 -8.96 -15.72
C PRO A 115 -5.31 -8.30 -16.87
N GLU A 116 -6.02 -7.78 -17.86
CA GLU A 116 -5.39 -7.06 -18.98
C GLU A 116 -4.90 -5.67 -18.57
N ASP A 117 -5.54 -5.09 -17.55
CA ASP A 117 -5.21 -3.75 -17.06
C ASP A 117 -4.23 -3.79 -15.88
N VAL A 118 -4.35 -4.79 -15.00
CA VAL A 118 -3.55 -4.90 -13.77
C VAL A 118 -3.13 -6.33 -13.53
N LYS A 119 -1.85 -6.53 -13.32
CA LYS A 119 -1.26 -7.78 -12.84
C LYS A 119 -0.69 -7.59 -11.44
N LEU A 120 -0.63 -8.68 -10.70
CA LEU A 120 -0.15 -8.68 -9.31
C LEU A 120 1.04 -9.61 -9.15
N LEU A 121 2.03 -9.14 -8.42
CA LEU A 121 3.12 -9.95 -7.87
C LEU A 121 2.99 -9.91 -6.35
N LEU A 122 2.57 -11.01 -5.75
CA LEU A 122 2.32 -11.10 -4.32
C LEU A 122 3.42 -11.90 -3.62
N ILE A 123 3.99 -11.32 -2.58
CA ILE A 123 5.06 -11.92 -1.77
C ILE A 123 4.59 -12.02 -0.33
N ASP A 124 4.47 -13.24 0.19
CA ASP A 124 3.99 -13.56 1.53
C ASP A 124 4.91 -14.57 2.20
N PRO A 125 5.99 -14.12 2.86
CA PRO A 125 6.97 -15.03 3.46
C PRO A 125 6.45 -15.82 4.66
N LYS A 126 5.34 -15.40 5.27
CA LYS A 126 4.70 -16.11 6.40
C LYS A 126 3.68 -17.17 5.99
N VAL A 127 3.24 -17.15 4.72
CA VAL A 127 2.23 -18.09 4.17
C VAL A 127 0.90 -18.03 4.96
N VAL A 128 0.49 -16.83 5.40
CA VAL A 128 -0.70 -16.66 6.25
C VAL A 128 -1.77 -15.83 5.56
N GLU A 129 -1.38 -14.73 4.91
CA GLU A 129 -2.31 -13.67 4.51
C GLU A 129 -2.75 -13.73 3.05
N LEU A 130 -1.87 -14.14 2.13
CA LEU A 130 -2.10 -13.98 0.70
C LEU A 130 -2.25 -15.29 -0.08
N ALA A 131 -2.12 -16.44 0.57
CA ALA A 131 -2.16 -17.75 -0.11
C ALA A 131 -3.48 -18.02 -0.84
N GLU A 132 -4.60 -17.51 -0.33
CA GLU A 132 -5.90 -17.72 -0.97
C GLU A 132 -6.07 -16.98 -2.32
N TYR A 133 -5.20 -16.02 -2.62
CA TYR A 133 -5.18 -15.33 -3.92
C TYR A 133 -4.62 -16.23 -5.04
N ASN A 134 -3.95 -17.34 -4.73
CA ASN A 134 -3.49 -18.28 -5.76
C ASN A 134 -4.64 -18.71 -6.66
N GLY A 135 -4.42 -18.65 -7.96
CA GLY A 135 -5.41 -19.04 -8.95
C GLY A 135 -6.21 -17.88 -9.57
N ILE A 136 -6.11 -16.66 -9.06
CA ILE A 136 -6.75 -15.53 -9.73
C ILE A 136 -5.99 -15.17 -11.01
N PRO A 137 -6.71 -14.74 -12.07
CA PRO A 137 -6.07 -14.47 -13.36
C PRO A 137 -5.13 -13.27 -13.37
N HIS A 138 -5.18 -12.42 -12.35
CA HIS A 138 -4.33 -11.24 -12.22
C HIS A 138 -2.88 -11.58 -11.82
N LEU A 139 -2.61 -12.78 -11.30
CA LEU A 139 -1.27 -13.13 -10.84
C LEU A 139 -0.28 -13.36 -11.98
N LEU A 140 0.90 -12.76 -11.87
CA LEU A 140 2.03 -13.03 -12.76
C LEU A 140 2.65 -14.40 -12.51
N MET A 141 2.66 -14.82 -11.25
CA MET A 141 3.18 -16.11 -10.80
C MET A 141 2.46 -16.50 -9.51
N PRO A 142 2.55 -17.76 -9.07
CA PRO A 142 2.00 -18.16 -7.77
C PRO A 142 2.54 -17.26 -6.65
N VAL A 143 1.75 -17.05 -5.61
CA VAL A 143 2.18 -16.25 -4.44
C VAL A 143 3.54 -16.75 -3.97
N VAL A 144 4.52 -15.86 -3.90
CA VAL A 144 5.90 -16.17 -3.56
C VAL A 144 6.05 -16.20 -2.04
N THR A 145 6.51 -17.33 -1.51
CA THR A 145 6.56 -17.55 -0.05
C THR A 145 7.98 -17.71 0.51
N GLU A 146 8.92 -18.16 -0.30
CA GLU A 146 10.30 -18.36 0.16
C GLU A 146 11.12 -17.08 -0.02
N PRO A 147 11.89 -16.63 1.01
CA PRO A 147 12.66 -15.40 0.93
C PRO A 147 13.62 -15.30 -0.27
N ARG A 148 14.29 -16.38 -0.61
CA ARG A 148 15.21 -16.39 -1.75
C ARG A 148 14.48 -16.27 -3.08
N LYS A 149 13.32 -16.92 -3.20
CA LYS A 149 12.45 -16.77 -4.37
C LYS A 149 11.86 -15.36 -4.44
N ALA A 150 11.57 -14.75 -3.28
CA ALA A 150 11.11 -13.37 -3.22
C ALA A 150 12.19 -12.40 -3.76
N ALA A 151 13.45 -12.59 -3.38
CA ALA A 151 14.55 -11.83 -3.97
C ALA A 151 14.62 -12.03 -5.48
N GLY A 152 14.47 -13.27 -5.94
CA GLY A 152 14.40 -13.60 -7.38
C GLY A 152 13.22 -12.95 -8.09
N ALA A 153 12.05 -12.93 -7.46
CA ALA A 153 10.86 -12.29 -8.01
C ALA A 153 11.04 -10.78 -8.17
N LEU A 154 11.63 -10.12 -7.17
CA LEU A 154 11.95 -8.69 -7.25
C LEU A 154 13.01 -8.42 -8.34
N GLY A 155 13.99 -9.31 -8.49
CA GLY A 155 14.95 -9.23 -9.60
C GLY A 155 14.27 -9.36 -10.96
N SER A 156 13.31 -10.26 -11.09
CA SER A 156 12.52 -10.40 -12.33
C SER A 156 11.67 -9.17 -12.62
N ALA A 157 11.18 -8.50 -11.58
CA ALA A 157 10.45 -7.24 -11.73
C ALA A 157 11.36 -6.11 -12.23
N VAL A 158 12.60 -6.05 -11.75
CA VAL A 158 13.60 -5.10 -12.27
C VAL A 158 13.86 -5.37 -13.75
N GLN A 159 14.01 -6.62 -14.16
CA GLN A 159 14.18 -6.98 -15.58
C GLN A 159 12.96 -6.58 -16.42
N GLU A 160 11.75 -6.81 -15.94
CA GLU A 160 10.52 -6.38 -16.63
C GLU A 160 10.47 -4.87 -16.79
N MET A 161 10.86 -4.13 -15.77
CA MET A 161 10.96 -2.67 -15.84
C MET A 161 11.91 -2.23 -16.96
N GLU A 162 13.08 -2.83 -17.02
CA GLU A 162 14.09 -2.53 -18.05
C GLU A 162 13.59 -2.91 -19.46
N ARG A 163 12.90 -4.05 -19.59
CA ARG A 163 12.27 -4.47 -20.83
C ARG A 163 11.25 -3.43 -21.32
N ARG A 164 10.44 -2.93 -20.41
CA ARG A 164 9.44 -1.90 -20.73
C ARG A 164 10.09 -0.61 -21.24
N TYR A 165 11.16 -0.17 -20.58
CA TYR A 165 11.90 1.01 -21.02
C TYR A 165 12.52 0.83 -22.40
N ARG A 166 13.03 -0.35 -22.74
CA ARG A 166 13.52 -0.64 -24.09
C ARG A 166 12.40 -0.52 -25.14
N LEU A 167 11.23 -1.08 -24.84
CA LEU A 167 10.07 -0.97 -25.73
C LEU A 167 9.59 0.47 -25.87
N PHE A 168 9.63 1.26 -24.82
CA PHE A 168 9.31 2.69 -24.89
C PHE A 168 10.28 3.42 -25.83
N ALA A 169 11.57 3.17 -25.69
CA ALA A 169 12.58 3.78 -26.54
C ALA A 169 12.41 3.39 -28.02
N GLU A 170 12.17 2.11 -28.30
CA GLU A 170 11.94 1.60 -29.65
C GLU A 170 10.71 2.22 -30.33
N ASN A 171 9.72 2.63 -29.55
CA ASN A 171 8.45 3.18 -30.05
C ASN A 171 8.29 4.69 -29.80
N ASN A 172 9.35 5.37 -29.38
CA ASN A 172 9.37 6.81 -29.12
C ASN A 172 8.29 7.29 -28.16
N VAL A 173 8.01 6.49 -27.11
CA VAL A 173 7.10 6.85 -26.01
C VAL A 173 7.88 6.90 -24.70
N ARG A 174 7.31 7.56 -23.67
CA ARG A 174 7.99 7.79 -22.39
C ARG A 174 7.44 6.98 -21.24
N ASP A 175 6.21 6.48 -21.35
CA ASP A 175 5.52 5.83 -20.25
C ASP A 175 4.51 4.78 -20.74
N ILE A 176 3.99 4.02 -19.81
CA ILE A 176 3.02 2.95 -20.07
C ILE A 176 1.73 3.49 -20.70
N LYS A 177 1.26 4.65 -20.27
CA LYS A 177 0.02 5.23 -20.78
C LYS A 177 0.14 5.56 -22.28
N SER A 178 1.23 6.20 -22.65
CA SER A 178 1.53 6.51 -24.05
C SER A 178 1.76 5.26 -24.88
N PHE A 179 2.48 4.27 -24.33
CA PHE A 179 2.68 2.98 -25.00
C PHE A 179 1.37 2.25 -25.24
N ASN A 180 0.50 2.16 -24.23
CA ASN A 180 -0.79 1.47 -24.36
C ASN A 180 -1.73 2.17 -25.32
N LYS A 181 -1.67 3.49 -25.41
CA LYS A 181 -2.41 4.25 -26.41
C LYS A 181 -1.94 3.88 -27.83
N LEU A 182 -0.63 3.78 -28.03
CA LEU A 182 -0.04 3.36 -29.29
C LEU A 182 -0.41 1.89 -29.62
N ALA A 183 -0.37 1.00 -28.62
CA ALA A 183 -0.71 -0.41 -28.78
C ALA A 183 -2.17 -0.62 -29.21
N ALA A 184 -3.08 0.27 -28.81
CA ALA A 184 -4.46 0.24 -29.25
C ALA A 184 -4.62 0.51 -30.76
N GLU A 185 -3.66 1.21 -31.36
CA GLU A 185 -3.67 1.57 -32.79
C GLU A 185 -2.81 0.63 -33.65
N GLN A 186 -1.88 -0.11 -33.05
CA GLN A 186 -0.93 -0.98 -33.76
C GLN A 186 -1.08 -2.44 -33.29
N PRO A 187 -1.61 -3.34 -34.15
CA PRO A 187 -1.85 -4.74 -33.76
C PRO A 187 -0.60 -5.52 -33.36
N GLU A 188 0.57 -5.14 -33.84
CA GLU A 188 1.84 -5.77 -33.52
C GLU A 188 2.36 -5.45 -32.10
N LEU A 189 1.81 -4.43 -31.44
CA LEU A 189 2.15 -4.06 -30.07
C LEU A 189 1.14 -4.64 -29.09
N GLU A 190 1.64 -5.29 -28.07
CA GLU A 190 0.81 -5.83 -27.01
C GLU A 190 0.66 -4.83 -25.86
N LYS A 191 -0.57 -4.62 -25.43
CA LYS A 191 -0.88 -3.77 -24.28
C LYS A 191 -0.14 -4.27 -23.04
N MET A 192 0.47 -3.36 -22.29
CA MET A 192 1.11 -3.66 -21.02
C MET A 192 0.14 -3.46 -19.85
N PRO A 193 -0.04 -4.46 -18.97
CA PRO A 193 -0.75 -4.23 -17.74
C PRO A 193 0.11 -3.40 -16.76
N TYR A 194 -0.55 -2.62 -15.90
CA TYR A 194 0.11 -2.11 -14.71
C TYR A 194 0.45 -3.29 -13.79
N ILE A 195 1.52 -3.19 -13.04
CA ILE A 195 1.93 -4.24 -12.11
C ILE A 195 1.97 -3.65 -10.70
N ALA A 196 1.22 -4.25 -9.78
CA ALA A 196 1.32 -3.97 -8.36
C ALA A 196 2.13 -5.09 -7.68
N ILE A 197 3.24 -4.72 -7.06
CA ILE A 197 4.13 -5.62 -6.34
C ILE A 197 3.87 -5.41 -4.86
N ILE A 198 3.35 -6.43 -4.19
CA ILE A 198 2.91 -6.35 -2.80
C ILE A 198 3.72 -7.30 -1.94
N ILE A 199 4.43 -6.74 -0.97
CA ILE A 199 5.19 -7.49 0.04
C ILE A 199 4.43 -7.37 1.35
N ASP A 200 3.92 -8.48 1.86
CA ASP A 200 3.10 -8.52 3.07
C ASP A 200 3.93 -8.34 4.36
N GLU A 201 5.15 -8.88 4.39
CA GLU A 201 6.05 -8.70 5.52
C GLU A 201 7.50 -8.57 5.05
N LEU A 202 7.97 -7.33 5.02
CA LEU A 202 9.34 -7.03 4.60
C LEU A 202 10.39 -7.56 5.59
N ALA A 203 10.08 -7.56 6.89
CA ALA A 203 11.02 -7.98 7.93
C ALA A 203 11.56 -9.40 7.70
N ASP A 204 10.71 -10.32 7.27
CA ASP A 204 11.11 -11.71 7.03
C ASP A 204 12.03 -11.86 5.82
N LEU A 205 11.95 -10.96 4.87
CA LEU A 205 12.89 -10.92 3.74
C LEU A 205 14.21 -10.28 4.15
N MET A 206 14.18 -9.21 4.90
CA MET A 206 15.37 -8.46 5.31
C MET A 206 16.31 -9.31 6.19
N MET A 207 15.76 -10.23 6.95
CA MET A 207 16.54 -11.13 7.81
C MET A 207 17.33 -12.18 7.03
N VAL A 208 16.90 -12.53 5.82
CA VAL A 208 17.49 -13.64 5.05
C VAL A 208 18.24 -13.12 3.81
N VAL A 209 17.62 -12.22 3.05
CA VAL A 209 18.12 -11.73 1.76
C VAL A 209 18.10 -10.20 1.69
N GLY A 210 18.36 -9.57 2.83
CA GLY A 210 18.14 -8.13 3.02
C GLY A 210 18.76 -7.23 1.98
N LYS A 211 20.02 -7.45 1.63
CA LYS A 211 20.73 -6.60 0.67
C LYS A 211 20.11 -6.68 -0.73
N ASP A 212 19.85 -7.88 -1.21
CA ASP A 212 19.31 -8.07 -2.57
C ASP A 212 17.88 -7.49 -2.67
N VAL A 213 17.07 -7.68 -1.64
CA VAL A 213 15.71 -7.13 -1.56
C VAL A 213 15.74 -5.61 -1.49
N GLU A 214 16.59 -5.04 -0.63
CA GLU A 214 16.72 -3.59 -0.52
C GLU A 214 17.16 -2.97 -1.85
N ASP A 215 18.17 -3.53 -2.51
CA ASP A 215 18.65 -3.04 -3.80
C ASP A 215 17.55 -3.06 -4.86
N SER A 216 16.79 -4.15 -4.96
CA SER A 216 15.70 -4.28 -5.91
C SER A 216 14.56 -3.31 -5.62
N ILE A 217 14.16 -3.17 -4.36
CA ILE A 217 13.13 -2.21 -3.93
C ILE A 217 13.53 -0.79 -4.31
N CYS A 218 14.77 -0.41 -4.02
CA CYS A 218 15.26 0.93 -4.33
C CYS A 218 15.30 1.18 -5.84
N ARG A 219 15.73 0.23 -6.64
CA ARG A 219 15.75 0.35 -8.11
C ARG A 219 14.35 0.52 -8.68
N ILE A 220 13.41 -0.29 -8.24
CA ILE A 220 12.02 -0.19 -8.66
C ILE A 220 11.43 1.15 -8.21
N ALA A 221 11.61 1.52 -6.96
CA ALA A 221 11.07 2.77 -6.42
C ALA A 221 11.59 4.01 -7.15
N GLN A 222 12.85 3.98 -7.63
CA GLN A 222 13.44 5.11 -8.34
C GLN A 222 12.93 5.27 -9.78
N LYS A 223 12.58 4.17 -10.46
CA LYS A 223 12.39 4.18 -11.91
C LYS A 223 11.07 3.60 -12.41
N ALA A 224 10.34 2.84 -11.62
CA ALA A 224 9.25 2.02 -12.13
C ALA A 224 7.95 2.78 -12.40
N ARG A 225 7.79 4.00 -11.93
CA ARG A 225 6.55 4.77 -12.10
C ARG A 225 6.12 4.88 -13.57
N ALA A 226 7.02 5.32 -14.42
CA ALA A 226 6.72 5.48 -15.85
C ALA A 226 6.50 4.14 -16.55
N ALA A 227 7.09 3.06 -16.04
CA ALA A 227 6.87 1.70 -16.52
C ALA A 227 5.57 1.07 -16.04
N GLY A 228 4.80 1.77 -15.20
CA GLY A 228 3.53 1.26 -14.67
C GLY A 228 3.69 0.18 -13.62
N MET A 229 4.78 0.19 -12.86
CA MET A 229 5.07 -0.79 -11.83
C MET A 229 5.14 -0.09 -10.47
N HIS A 230 4.41 -0.61 -9.49
CA HIS A 230 4.19 0.05 -8.21
C HIS A 230 4.41 -0.91 -7.06
N LEU A 231 5.15 -0.44 -6.05
CA LEU A 231 5.46 -1.19 -4.84
C LEU A 231 4.49 -0.84 -3.72
N ILE A 232 4.03 -1.87 -3.03
CA ILE A 232 3.33 -1.75 -1.75
C ILE A 232 4.09 -2.65 -0.78
N VAL A 233 4.81 -2.03 0.15
CA VAL A 233 5.69 -2.73 1.08
C VAL A 233 5.13 -2.59 2.48
N ALA A 234 4.82 -3.71 3.12
CA ALA A 234 4.22 -3.73 4.45
C ALA A 234 5.11 -4.46 5.46
N THR A 235 5.06 -4.04 6.72
CA THR A 235 5.76 -4.70 7.81
C THR A 235 5.08 -4.47 9.17
N GLN A 236 5.12 -5.50 10.02
CA GLN A 236 4.73 -5.42 11.43
C GLN A 236 5.88 -4.96 12.33
N ARG A 237 7.08 -4.81 11.78
CA ARG A 237 8.28 -4.42 12.53
C ARG A 237 8.77 -3.04 12.10
N PRO A 238 8.30 -1.98 12.74
CA PRO A 238 8.71 -0.61 12.40
C PRO A 238 10.09 -0.26 12.98
N SER A 239 11.11 -1.03 12.64
CA SER A 239 12.48 -0.81 13.07
C SER A 239 13.34 -0.31 11.92
N VAL A 240 14.44 0.37 12.24
CA VAL A 240 15.38 0.91 11.25
C VAL A 240 16.13 -0.17 10.47
N ASP A 241 16.20 -1.39 11.01
CA ASP A 241 16.81 -2.54 10.32
C ASP A 241 15.92 -3.07 9.18
N VAL A 242 14.63 -2.84 9.26
CA VAL A 242 13.64 -3.25 8.27
C VAL A 242 13.28 -2.09 7.36
N ILE A 243 12.85 -0.98 7.95
CA ILE A 243 12.56 0.27 7.24
C ILE A 243 13.84 1.09 7.21
N THR A 244 14.74 0.70 6.32
CA THR A 244 16.07 1.32 6.23
C THR A 244 16.00 2.74 5.68
N GLY A 245 17.08 3.51 5.91
CA GLY A 245 17.19 4.86 5.36
C GLY A 245 17.06 4.90 3.83
N LEU A 246 17.59 3.89 3.14
CA LEU A 246 17.48 3.79 1.67
C LEU A 246 16.05 3.54 1.22
N ILE A 247 15.32 2.64 1.88
CA ILE A 247 13.91 2.38 1.57
C ILE A 247 13.07 3.63 1.83
N LYS A 248 13.27 4.29 2.98
CA LYS A 248 12.56 5.53 3.32
C LYS A 248 12.81 6.66 2.33
N ALA A 249 14.04 6.79 1.86
CA ALA A 249 14.40 7.81 0.89
C ALA A 249 13.71 7.61 -0.47
N ASN A 250 13.37 6.37 -0.82
CA ASN A 250 12.81 6.02 -2.11
C ASN A 250 11.30 5.78 -2.09
N ILE A 251 10.70 5.56 -0.92
CA ILE A 251 9.25 5.37 -0.76
C ILE A 251 8.71 6.44 0.20
N PRO A 252 8.37 7.64 -0.31
CA PRO A 252 7.96 8.75 0.54
C PRO A 252 6.49 8.71 0.98
N SER A 253 5.63 7.95 0.31
CA SER A 253 4.23 7.81 0.70
C SER A 253 4.07 6.71 1.74
N ARG A 254 3.36 6.99 2.84
CA ARG A 254 3.33 6.11 4.00
C ARG A 254 1.96 6.02 4.66
N ILE A 255 1.68 4.82 5.16
CA ILE A 255 0.56 4.56 6.05
C ILE A 255 1.14 4.00 7.35
N ALA A 256 0.82 4.62 8.47
CA ALA A 256 1.12 4.10 9.80
C ALA A 256 -0.17 3.67 10.49
N PHE A 257 -0.19 2.42 10.94
CA PHE A 257 -1.17 1.93 11.89
C PHE A 257 -0.62 2.07 13.32
N ALA A 258 -1.41 1.69 14.32
CA ALA A 258 -1.01 1.82 15.72
C ALA A 258 0.32 1.12 16.00
N VAL A 259 1.17 1.82 16.71
CA VAL A 259 2.48 1.33 17.21
C VAL A 259 2.58 1.56 18.71
N SER A 260 3.56 0.94 19.35
CA SER A 260 3.70 0.98 20.80
C SER A 260 4.48 2.19 21.33
N SER A 261 5.20 2.92 20.46
CA SER A 261 6.05 4.03 20.92
C SER A 261 6.14 5.15 19.87
N GLN A 262 6.53 6.34 20.35
CA GLN A 262 6.85 7.47 19.47
C GLN A 262 8.04 7.18 18.56
N VAL A 263 9.00 6.40 19.02
CA VAL A 263 10.17 6.00 18.23
C VAL A 263 9.73 5.23 17.00
N ASP A 264 8.81 4.28 17.17
CA ASP A 264 8.27 3.51 16.06
C ASP A 264 7.46 4.39 15.08
N SER A 265 6.68 5.33 15.63
CA SER A 265 5.97 6.31 14.79
C SER A 265 6.93 7.13 13.93
N ARG A 266 8.01 7.62 14.52
CA ARG A 266 9.03 8.39 13.81
C ARG A 266 9.75 7.58 12.74
N THR A 267 9.97 6.30 13.00
CA THR A 267 10.56 5.41 12.01
C THR A 267 9.68 5.32 10.77
N ILE A 268 8.36 5.30 10.93
CA ILE A 268 7.42 5.19 9.80
C ILE A 268 7.15 6.56 9.16
N LEU A 269 6.81 7.57 9.98
CA LEU A 269 6.25 8.84 9.52
C LEU A 269 7.20 10.04 9.60
N ASP A 270 8.39 9.85 10.15
CA ASP A 270 9.31 10.94 10.52
C ASP A 270 8.70 11.91 11.55
N GLY A 271 7.67 11.47 12.26
CA GLY A 271 6.97 12.25 13.27
C GLY A 271 6.19 11.36 14.25
N ALA A 272 5.78 11.94 15.37
CA ALA A 272 4.94 11.28 16.36
C ALA A 272 3.49 11.20 15.88
N GLY A 273 2.68 10.37 16.52
CA GLY A 273 1.24 10.30 16.33
C GLY A 273 0.69 8.88 16.18
N ALA A 274 1.43 7.97 15.55
CA ALA A 274 0.96 6.60 15.38
C ALA A 274 0.81 5.83 16.70
N GLU A 275 1.53 6.22 17.76
CA GLU A 275 1.37 5.69 19.11
C GLU A 275 0.02 6.06 19.76
N LYS A 276 -0.66 7.05 19.20
CA LYS A 276 -1.98 7.52 19.65
C LYS A 276 -3.15 6.85 18.92
N LEU A 277 -2.88 6.02 17.93
CA LEU A 277 -3.91 5.34 17.15
C LEU A 277 -4.56 4.22 17.96
N LEU A 278 -5.83 3.93 17.64
CA LEU A 278 -6.67 3.02 18.41
C LEU A 278 -6.47 1.53 18.06
N GLY A 279 -5.79 1.25 16.94
CA GLY A 279 -5.76 -0.11 16.37
C GLY A 279 -6.96 -0.38 15.48
N GLN A 280 -7.10 -1.62 15.01
CA GLN A 280 -8.25 -2.09 14.21
C GLN A 280 -8.56 -1.23 12.98
N GLY A 281 -7.51 -0.81 12.26
CA GLY A 281 -7.65 -0.04 11.03
C GLY A 281 -7.57 1.47 11.17
N ASP A 282 -7.40 1.98 12.39
CA ASP A 282 -7.14 3.40 12.61
C ASP A 282 -5.72 3.73 12.13
N MET A 283 -5.61 4.61 11.13
CA MET A 283 -4.34 4.89 10.45
C MET A 283 -4.04 6.38 10.33
N LEU A 284 -2.78 6.68 10.13
CA LEU A 284 -2.29 7.95 9.62
C LEU A 284 -1.77 7.76 8.20
N PHE A 285 -2.36 8.45 7.26
CA PHE A 285 -1.99 8.41 5.85
C PHE A 285 -1.19 9.66 5.49
N MET A 286 0.02 9.44 4.99
CA MET A 286 0.95 10.50 4.58
C MET A 286 1.40 10.27 3.14
N PRO A 287 0.64 10.73 2.15
CA PRO A 287 1.08 10.66 0.75
C PRO A 287 2.22 11.64 0.49
N VAL A 288 3.01 11.35 -0.54
CA VAL A 288 4.11 12.24 -0.96
C VAL A 288 3.60 13.66 -1.17
N GLY A 289 4.33 14.63 -0.64
CA GLY A 289 3.98 16.06 -0.76
C GLY A 289 2.99 16.58 0.28
N ALA A 290 2.38 15.70 1.09
CA ALA A 290 1.49 16.15 2.15
C ALA A 290 2.29 16.76 3.32
N PRO A 291 1.89 17.93 3.84
CA PRO A 291 2.60 18.55 4.96
C PRO A 291 2.36 17.83 6.29
N LYS A 292 1.21 17.17 6.43
CA LYS A 292 0.82 16.43 7.63
C LYS A 292 0.03 15.19 7.25
N PRO A 293 0.07 14.13 8.07
CA PRO A 293 -0.75 12.95 7.82
C PRO A 293 -2.23 13.22 8.06
N THR A 294 -3.08 12.52 7.31
CA THR A 294 -4.53 12.49 7.50
C THR A 294 -4.92 11.24 8.28
N ARG A 295 -5.72 11.42 9.33
CA ARG A 295 -6.26 10.28 10.09
C ARG A 295 -7.45 9.68 9.36
N ILE A 296 -7.39 8.38 9.13
CA ILE A 296 -8.42 7.64 8.38
C ILE A 296 -8.75 6.36 9.16
N GLN A 297 -10.06 6.09 9.32
CA GLN A 297 -10.49 4.75 9.72
C GLN A 297 -10.50 3.88 8.47
N GLY A 298 -9.60 2.91 8.43
CA GLY A 298 -9.45 2.00 7.29
C GLY A 298 -10.68 1.15 7.04
N THR A 299 -10.87 0.78 5.77
CA THR A 299 -11.95 -0.12 5.38
C THR A 299 -11.78 -1.49 6.02
N PHE A 300 -12.92 -2.12 6.32
CA PHE A 300 -12.99 -3.48 6.81
C PHE A 300 -13.63 -4.37 5.75
N VAL A 301 -13.00 -5.52 5.50
CA VAL A 301 -13.54 -6.58 4.64
C VAL A 301 -13.36 -7.90 5.38
N ARG A 302 -14.42 -8.70 5.47
CA ARG A 302 -14.39 -9.99 6.16
C ARG A 302 -13.74 -11.06 5.29
N ASP A 303 -13.13 -12.05 5.93
CA ASP A 303 -12.49 -13.17 5.23
C ASP A 303 -13.49 -13.92 4.32
N GLU A 304 -14.73 -14.07 4.76
CA GLU A 304 -15.78 -14.69 3.96
C GLU A 304 -16.13 -13.88 2.71
N GLU A 305 -16.09 -12.55 2.81
CA GLU A 305 -16.31 -11.66 1.67
C GLU A 305 -15.17 -11.76 0.66
N ILE A 306 -13.93 -11.80 1.14
CA ILE A 306 -12.76 -12.02 0.30
C ILE A 306 -12.88 -13.35 -0.44
N SER A 307 -13.17 -14.43 0.28
CA SER A 307 -13.32 -15.77 -0.31
C SER A 307 -14.39 -15.81 -1.40
N ARG A 308 -15.53 -15.16 -1.19
CA ARG A 308 -16.61 -15.11 -2.20
C ARG A 308 -16.18 -14.34 -3.45
N VAL A 309 -15.48 -13.23 -3.29
CA VAL A 309 -14.95 -12.44 -4.42
C VAL A 309 -13.95 -13.27 -5.22
N LEU A 310 -13.04 -13.95 -4.53
CA LEU A 310 -12.01 -14.76 -5.17
C LEU A 310 -12.60 -15.96 -5.90
N ASP A 311 -13.58 -16.65 -5.32
CA ASP A 311 -14.29 -17.75 -5.97
C ASP A 311 -14.97 -17.29 -7.27
N PHE A 312 -15.62 -16.13 -7.23
CA PHE A 312 -16.22 -15.54 -8.42
C PHE A 312 -15.18 -15.22 -9.50
N ILE A 313 -14.07 -14.61 -9.14
CA ILE A 313 -13.01 -14.25 -10.09
C ILE A 313 -12.37 -15.52 -10.68
N LYS A 314 -12.07 -16.50 -9.87
CA LYS A 314 -11.48 -17.78 -10.31
C LYS A 314 -12.40 -18.54 -11.25
N SER A 315 -13.72 -18.45 -11.05
CA SER A 315 -14.70 -19.07 -11.95
C SER A 315 -14.86 -18.33 -13.27
N SER A 316 -14.49 -17.06 -13.33
CA SER A 316 -14.66 -16.20 -14.51
C SER A 316 -13.53 -16.30 -15.52
N ALA A 317 -12.31 -16.64 -15.08
CA ALA A 317 -11.15 -16.74 -15.95
C ALA A 317 -10.08 -17.64 -15.34
N THR A 318 -9.32 -18.30 -16.21
CA THR A 318 -8.19 -19.15 -15.81
C THR A 318 -6.92 -18.30 -15.72
N VAL A 319 -6.12 -18.52 -14.67
CA VAL A 319 -4.83 -17.85 -14.54
C VAL A 319 -3.85 -18.34 -15.62
N GLN A 320 -3.13 -17.40 -16.22
CA GLN A 320 -2.04 -17.67 -17.13
C GLN A 320 -0.80 -16.97 -16.59
N TYR A 321 0.07 -17.71 -15.95
CA TYR A 321 1.28 -17.17 -15.38
C TYR A 321 2.26 -16.68 -16.44
N ASP A 322 3.07 -15.69 -16.09
CA ASP A 322 4.16 -15.18 -16.95
C ASP A 322 5.37 -16.11 -16.79
N GLU A 323 5.51 -17.07 -17.70
CA GLU A 323 6.58 -18.07 -17.64
C GLU A 323 7.97 -17.43 -17.76
N ALA A 324 8.11 -16.35 -18.51
CA ALA A 324 9.38 -15.64 -18.63
C ALA A 324 9.80 -14.99 -17.31
N MET A 325 8.85 -14.42 -16.56
CA MET A 325 9.13 -13.88 -15.24
C MET A 325 9.41 -14.96 -14.21
N ILE A 326 8.72 -16.10 -14.27
CA ILE A 326 9.00 -17.26 -13.40
C ILE A 326 10.42 -17.76 -13.63
N GLU A 327 10.80 -17.93 -14.90
CA GLU A 327 12.15 -18.36 -15.25
C GLU A 327 13.22 -17.36 -14.75
N ALA A 328 12.96 -16.07 -14.94
CA ALA A 328 13.84 -15.00 -14.45
C ALA A 328 13.94 -15.01 -12.92
N MET A 329 12.82 -15.24 -12.22
CA MET A 329 12.81 -15.37 -10.76
C MET A 329 13.70 -16.51 -10.30
N GLU A 330 13.60 -17.68 -10.91
CA GLU A 330 14.42 -18.85 -10.56
C GLU A 330 15.90 -18.63 -10.81
N LYS A 331 16.26 -17.92 -11.87
CA LYS A 331 17.64 -17.55 -12.16
C LYS A 331 18.23 -16.55 -11.17
N HIS A 332 17.40 -15.64 -10.63
CA HIS A 332 17.82 -14.65 -9.65
C HIS A 332 17.71 -15.14 -8.21
N ALA A 333 17.03 -16.27 -7.95
CA ALA A 333 16.99 -16.89 -6.63
C ALA A 333 18.33 -17.58 -6.35
N ILE A 334 19.05 -17.11 -5.32
CA ILE A 334 20.39 -17.61 -4.97
C ILE A 334 20.33 -18.49 -3.73
#